data_84c1e0c832a46f212ffde4df19cc8c57
#
_entry.id   84c1e0c832a46f212ffde4df19cc8c57
#
_cell.length_a   1.000
_cell.length_b   1.000
_cell.length_c   1.000
_cell.angle_alpha   90.00
_cell.angle_beta   90.00
_cell.angle_gamma   90.00
#
_symmetry.space_group_name_H-M   'P 1'
#
loop_
_entity.id
_entity.type
_entity.pdbx_description
1 polymer ?
#
loop_
_entity_poly.entity_id
_entity_poly.type
_entity_poly.pdbx_seq_one_letter_code
_entity_poly.pdbx_strand_id
1 'polypeptide(L)'
;YQQRYQELKILTINKFKNSDGSFGEGSQSGYAFAIELGLDDPKKLCALFVEKVKKDDYVFNSGIFAMALSYEILSKYGYDEVIENWLLRKEAPSYQQMLKSGNQVLAELFVGEHLSLNHAMFASYQQWYYQGLAGIKITDQAVGFDHIVFNPYFSKKVNDFTCQLDTKQGQITSSWHRCGHEINWELVVPVKKVNYQIKINNRYQEIKRISKNNQIIIKLIDSV
;
A
#
# COMPACT_ATOMS: atom_id res chain seq x y z
N TYR A 1 -17.68 21.62 -14.07
CA TYR A 1 -17.09 20.28 -13.93
C TYR A 1 -17.77 19.48 -12.82
N GLN A 2 -17.94 20.05 -11.62
CA GLN A 2 -18.49 19.34 -10.45
C GLN A 2 -19.91 18.78 -10.68
N GLN A 3 -20.81 19.57 -11.28
CA GLN A 3 -22.14 19.10 -11.64
C GLN A 3 -22.08 17.91 -12.60
N ARG A 4 -21.26 17.98 -13.65
CA ARG A 4 -21.10 16.88 -14.60
C ARG A 4 -20.52 15.63 -13.98
N TYR A 5 -19.59 15.80 -13.04
CA TYR A 5 -19.06 14.68 -12.27
C TYR A 5 -20.17 13.96 -11.49
N GLN A 6 -21.04 14.69 -10.78
CA GLN A 6 -22.15 14.09 -10.03
C GLN A 6 -23.15 13.37 -10.94
N GLU A 7 -23.50 13.96 -12.07
CA GLU A 7 -24.36 13.32 -13.08
C GLU A 7 -23.77 11.98 -13.57
N LEU A 8 -22.49 11.98 -13.97
CA LEU A 8 -21.80 10.78 -14.44
C LEU A 8 -21.67 9.73 -13.33
N LYS A 9 -21.42 10.14 -12.09
CA LYS A 9 -21.36 9.26 -10.93
C LYS A 9 -22.69 8.51 -10.75
N ILE A 10 -23.82 9.23 -10.77
CA ILE A 10 -25.14 8.63 -10.64
C ILE A 10 -25.42 7.64 -11.79
N LEU A 11 -25.12 8.04 -13.02
CA LEU A 11 -25.29 7.17 -14.19
C LEU A 11 -24.43 5.90 -14.09
N THR A 12 -23.19 6.03 -13.61
CA THR A 12 -22.26 4.91 -13.40
C THR A 12 -22.79 3.95 -12.34
N ILE A 13 -23.27 4.48 -11.20
CA ILE A 13 -23.88 3.67 -10.15
C ILE A 13 -25.08 2.89 -10.69
N ASN A 14 -26.01 3.59 -11.36
CA ASN A 14 -27.23 2.97 -11.88
C ASN A 14 -26.95 1.90 -12.94
N LYS A 15 -25.88 2.04 -13.70
CA LYS A 15 -25.53 1.12 -14.77
C LYS A 15 -24.72 -0.09 -14.31
N PHE A 16 -23.81 0.10 -13.35
CA PHE A 16 -22.77 -0.89 -13.03
C PHE A 16 -22.84 -1.47 -11.62
N LYS A 17 -23.64 -0.91 -10.70
CA LYS A 17 -23.77 -1.46 -9.35
C LYS A 17 -24.70 -2.66 -9.37
N ASN A 18 -24.22 -3.79 -8.87
CA ASN A 18 -24.99 -5.03 -8.73
C ASN A 18 -25.73 -5.10 -7.38
N SER A 19 -26.67 -6.01 -7.28
CA SER A 19 -27.47 -6.23 -6.05
C SER A 19 -26.65 -6.71 -4.86
N ASP A 20 -25.51 -7.38 -5.11
CA ASP A 20 -24.55 -7.83 -4.08
C ASP A 20 -23.59 -6.72 -3.63
N GLY A 21 -23.69 -5.53 -4.24
CA GLY A 21 -22.83 -4.38 -3.96
C GLY A 21 -21.52 -4.35 -4.76
N SER A 22 -21.28 -5.32 -5.62
CA SER A 22 -20.16 -5.28 -6.58
C SER A 22 -20.43 -4.30 -7.71
N PHE A 23 -19.41 -4.02 -8.52
CA PHE A 23 -19.50 -3.16 -9.69
C PHE A 23 -19.04 -3.90 -10.95
N GLY A 24 -19.74 -3.69 -12.05
CA GLY A 24 -19.45 -4.32 -13.33
C GLY A 24 -19.51 -5.85 -13.22
N GLU A 25 -18.43 -6.53 -13.55
CA GLU A 25 -18.31 -7.99 -13.47
C GLU A 25 -17.85 -8.49 -12.08
N GLY A 26 -17.80 -7.62 -11.07
CA GLY A 26 -17.29 -7.96 -9.72
C GLY A 26 -15.79 -8.29 -9.73
N SER A 27 -15.05 -7.74 -10.68
CA SER A 27 -13.59 -7.92 -10.77
C SER A 27 -12.85 -7.08 -9.74
N GLN A 28 -11.60 -7.43 -9.46
CA GLN A 28 -10.71 -6.63 -8.60
C GLN A 28 -10.59 -5.19 -9.10
N SER A 29 -10.46 -4.99 -10.42
CA SER A 29 -10.44 -3.65 -11.04
C SER A 29 -11.75 -2.90 -10.83
N GLY A 30 -12.88 -3.58 -10.90
CA GLY A 30 -14.20 -2.98 -10.64
C GLY A 30 -14.30 -2.40 -9.23
N TYR A 31 -13.82 -3.10 -8.22
CA TYR A 31 -13.76 -2.60 -6.85
C TYR A 31 -12.78 -1.43 -6.70
N ALA A 32 -11.57 -1.55 -7.26
CA ALA A 32 -10.57 -0.48 -7.16
C ALA A 32 -11.08 0.83 -7.77
N PHE A 33 -11.64 0.80 -8.97
CA PHE A 33 -12.22 1.98 -9.62
C PHE A 33 -13.47 2.50 -8.90
N ALA A 34 -14.33 1.62 -8.37
CA ALA A 34 -15.50 2.05 -7.62
C ALA A 34 -15.13 2.81 -6.34
N ILE A 35 -14.06 2.39 -5.66
CA ILE A 35 -13.53 3.07 -4.48
C ILE A 35 -12.93 4.41 -4.88
N GLU A 36 -12.07 4.45 -5.89
CA GLU A 36 -11.39 5.67 -6.36
C GLU A 36 -12.38 6.73 -6.82
N LEU A 37 -13.42 6.32 -7.53
CA LEU A 37 -14.48 7.21 -7.99
C LEU A 37 -15.54 7.51 -6.92
N GLY A 38 -15.40 6.96 -5.72
CA GLY A 38 -16.32 7.20 -4.61
C GLY A 38 -17.77 6.78 -4.93
N LEU A 39 -17.97 5.65 -5.60
CA LEU A 39 -19.29 5.22 -6.07
C LEU A 39 -20.18 4.62 -4.96
N ASP A 40 -19.60 4.14 -3.87
CA ASP A 40 -20.27 3.65 -2.67
C ASP A 40 -19.37 3.88 -1.44
N ASP A 41 -19.77 3.42 -0.27
CA ASP A 41 -18.95 3.44 0.95
C ASP A 41 -17.61 2.73 0.70
N PRO A 42 -16.49 3.46 0.82
CA PRO A 42 -15.20 2.91 0.44
C PRO A 42 -14.72 1.80 1.38
N LYS A 43 -15.13 1.80 2.66
CA LYS A 43 -14.76 0.74 3.60
C LYS A 43 -15.49 -0.56 3.25
N LYS A 44 -16.79 -0.46 2.92
CA LYS A 44 -17.59 -1.58 2.46
C LYS A 44 -17.02 -2.17 1.17
N LEU A 45 -16.74 -1.33 0.18
CA LEU A 45 -16.16 -1.76 -1.09
C LEU A 45 -14.79 -2.39 -0.91
N CYS A 46 -13.95 -1.83 -0.03
CA CYS A 46 -12.63 -2.38 0.27
C CYS A 46 -12.72 -3.76 0.93
N ALA A 47 -13.68 -3.98 1.83
CA ALA A 47 -13.92 -5.30 2.42
C ALA A 47 -14.30 -6.33 1.34
N LEU A 48 -15.21 -6.00 0.43
CA LEU A 48 -15.58 -6.85 -0.70
C LEU A 48 -14.41 -7.11 -1.64
N PHE A 49 -13.58 -6.09 -1.88
CA PHE A 49 -12.35 -6.22 -2.66
C PHE A 49 -11.38 -7.21 -2.02
N VAL A 50 -11.15 -7.11 -0.72
CA VAL A 50 -10.30 -8.04 0.03
C VAL A 50 -10.82 -9.47 -0.06
N GLU A 51 -12.13 -9.68 0.11
CA GLU A 51 -12.74 -11.01 -0.05
C GLU A 51 -12.57 -11.55 -1.47
N LYS A 52 -12.67 -10.68 -2.49
CA LYS A 52 -12.39 -11.08 -3.88
C LYS A 52 -10.93 -11.51 -4.07
N VAL A 53 -9.97 -10.74 -3.53
CA VAL A 53 -8.54 -11.09 -3.60
C VAL A 53 -8.25 -12.41 -2.89
N LYS A 54 -8.83 -12.64 -1.70
CA LYS A 54 -8.70 -13.92 -0.99
C LYS A 54 -9.28 -15.08 -1.78
N LYS A 55 -10.47 -14.89 -2.39
CA LYS A 55 -11.11 -15.88 -3.25
C LYS A 55 -10.29 -16.22 -4.49
N ASP A 56 -9.51 -15.27 -4.97
CA ASP A 56 -8.56 -15.43 -6.07
C ASP A 56 -7.18 -15.95 -5.58
N ASP A 57 -7.12 -16.52 -4.37
CA ASP A 57 -5.90 -17.05 -3.77
C ASP A 57 -4.77 -16.02 -3.65
N TYR A 58 -5.13 -14.80 -3.27
CA TYR A 58 -4.23 -13.64 -3.19
C TYR A 58 -3.53 -13.25 -4.50
N VAL A 59 -4.03 -13.69 -5.64
CA VAL A 59 -3.54 -13.25 -6.95
C VAL A 59 -4.11 -11.87 -7.26
N PHE A 60 -3.25 -10.89 -7.49
CA PHE A 60 -3.70 -9.59 -8.01
C PHE A 60 -3.95 -9.69 -9.51
N ASN A 61 -5.24 -9.68 -9.85
CA ASN A 61 -5.74 -9.81 -11.21
C ASN A 61 -6.43 -8.52 -11.68
N SER A 62 -5.88 -7.38 -11.29
CA SER A 62 -6.47 -6.06 -11.57
C SER A 62 -5.93 -5.36 -12.82
N GLY A 63 -4.95 -5.98 -13.49
CA GLY A 63 -4.27 -5.37 -14.64
C GLY A 63 -3.45 -4.13 -14.28
N ILE A 64 -2.71 -3.62 -15.25
CA ILE A 64 -1.72 -2.54 -15.02
C ILE A 64 -2.33 -1.24 -14.46
N PHE A 65 -3.54 -0.89 -14.88
CA PHE A 65 -4.17 0.37 -14.44
C PHE A 65 -4.72 0.32 -13.02
N ALA A 66 -5.32 -0.79 -12.63
CA ALA A 66 -5.92 -0.91 -11.31
C ALA A 66 -4.94 -1.48 -10.27
N MET A 67 -3.80 -2.04 -10.67
CA MET A 67 -2.83 -2.61 -9.74
C MET A 67 -2.22 -1.55 -8.82
N ALA A 68 -1.83 -0.39 -9.36
CA ALA A 68 -1.31 0.72 -8.54
C ALA A 68 -2.37 1.22 -7.54
N LEU A 69 -3.62 1.39 -8.00
CA LEU A 69 -4.75 1.75 -7.13
C LEU A 69 -5.01 0.68 -6.06
N SER A 70 -4.84 -0.60 -6.40
CA SER A 70 -5.03 -1.69 -5.45
C SER A 70 -4.06 -1.60 -4.27
N TYR A 71 -2.78 -1.33 -4.51
CA TYR A 71 -1.80 -1.13 -3.44
C TYR A 71 -2.16 0.07 -2.56
N GLU A 72 -2.49 1.19 -3.16
CA GLU A 72 -2.85 2.41 -2.45
C GLU A 72 -4.10 2.21 -1.59
N ILE A 73 -5.18 1.68 -2.18
CA ILE A 73 -6.46 1.46 -1.51
C ILE A 73 -6.29 0.47 -0.35
N LEU A 74 -5.68 -0.69 -0.58
CA LEU A 74 -5.54 -1.70 0.45
C LEU A 74 -4.69 -1.19 1.63
N SER A 75 -3.58 -0.49 1.36
CA SER A 75 -2.76 0.11 2.42
C SER A 75 -3.49 1.24 3.16
N LYS A 76 -4.26 2.08 2.45
CA LYS A 76 -5.06 3.17 3.05
C LYS A 76 -6.09 2.64 4.06
N TYR A 77 -6.69 1.47 3.76
CA TYR A 77 -7.71 0.85 4.61
C TYR A 77 -7.16 -0.22 5.56
N GLY A 78 -5.82 -0.36 5.67
CA GLY A 78 -5.17 -1.23 6.66
C GLY A 78 -5.12 -2.71 6.27
N TYR A 79 -5.22 -3.03 4.99
CA TYR A 79 -5.11 -4.38 4.45
C TYR A 79 -3.73 -4.68 3.85
N ASP A 80 -2.68 -4.12 4.45
CA ASP A 80 -1.29 -4.29 4.01
C ASP A 80 -0.86 -5.76 3.94
N GLU A 81 -1.41 -6.62 4.82
CA GLU A 81 -1.15 -8.06 4.80
C GLU A 81 -1.61 -8.73 3.48
N VAL A 82 -2.66 -8.22 2.86
CA VAL A 82 -3.14 -8.73 1.56
C VAL A 82 -2.11 -8.43 0.47
N ILE A 83 -1.54 -7.23 0.49
CA ILE A 83 -0.46 -6.84 -0.43
C ILE A 83 0.77 -7.71 -0.20
N GLU A 84 1.16 -7.90 1.06
CA GLU A 84 2.31 -8.72 1.43
C GLU A 84 2.15 -10.18 0.97
N ASN A 85 0.96 -10.77 1.15
CA ASN A 85 0.67 -12.12 0.67
C ASN A 85 0.87 -12.24 -0.85
N TRP A 86 0.41 -11.28 -1.63
CA TRP A 86 0.62 -11.22 -3.07
C TRP A 86 2.10 -11.11 -3.44
N LEU A 87 2.83 -10.16 -2.83
CA LEU A 87 4.24 -9.93 -3.15
C LEU A 87 5.14 -11.11 -2.76
N LEU A 88 4.79 -11.84 -1.71
CA LEU A 88 5.51 -13.03 -1.24
C LEU A 88 5.03 -14.34 -1.86
N ARG A 89 4.04 -14.30 -2.75
CA ARG A 89 3.52 -15.49 -3.44
C ARG A 89 4.62 -16.15 -4.27
N LYS A 90 4.73 -17.49 -4.12
CA LYS A 90 5.77 -18.30 -4.79
C LYS A 90 5.26 -18.93 -6.08
N GLU A 91 3.99 -19.30 -6.12
CA GLU A 91 3.33 -19.98 -7.23
C GLU A 91 2.94 -18.96 -8.30
N ALA A 92 2.95 -19.39 -9.57
CA ALA A 92 2.44 -18.58 -10.69
C ALA A 92 0.91 -18.36 -10.58
N PRO A 93 0.40 -17.20 -10.97
CA PRO A 93 1.14 -15.99 -11.36
C PRO A 93 1.75 -15.28 -10.17
N SER A 94 2.99 -14.82 -10.24
CA SER A 94 3.65 -14.07 -9.18
C SER A 94 4.91 -13.33 -9.66
N TYR A 95 5.32 -12.30 -8.93
CA TYR A 95 6.60 -11.64 -9.16
C TYR A 95 7.79 -12.59 -9.02
N GLN A 96 7.74 -13.51 -8.05
CA GLN A 96 8.83 -14.47 -7.87
C GLN A 96 9.00 -15.41 -9.06
N GLN A 97 7.90 -15.85 -9.68
CA GLN A 97 7.99 -16.68 -10.88
C GLN A 97 8.43 -15.86 -12.10
N MET A 98 7.96 -14.63 -12.24
CA MET A 98 8.40 -13.72 -13.30
C MET A 98 9.92 -13.52 -13.25
N LEU A 99 10.50 -13.31 -12.05
CA LEU A 99 11.94 -13.12 -11.87
C LEU A 99 12.76 -14.42 -12.05
N LYS A 100 12.20 -15.59 -11.75
CA LYS A 100 12.86 -16.90 -11.93
C LYS A 100 13.10 -17.26 -13.39
N SER A 101 12.38 -16.67 -14.33
CA SER A 101 12.58 -16.91 -15.77
C SER A 101 13.96 -16.47 -16.29
N GLY A 102 14.80 -15.92 -15.42
CA GLY A 102 16.19 -15.57 -15.72
C GLY A 102 16.40 -14.15 -16.25
N ASN A 103 15.32 -13.43 -16.55
CA ASN A 103 15.40 -12.11 -17.15
C ASN A 103 15.66 -10.99 -16.14
N GLN A 104 15.41 -11.22 -14.85
CA GLN A 104 15.57 -10.24 -13.74
C GLN A 104 14.92 -8.87 -14.02
N VAL A 105 13.86 -8.86 -14.83
CA VAL A 105 13.13 -7.67 -15.27
C VAL A 105 11.63 -7.90 -15.14
N LEU A 106 10.86 -6.82 -15.11
CA LEU A 106 9.40 -6.89 -15.11
C LEU A 106 8.88 -7.06 -16.53
N ALA A 107 8.33 -8.24 -16.80
CA ALA A 107 7.68 -8.57 -18.06
C ALA A 107 6.24 -8.02 -18.11
N GLU A 108 5.63 -8.00 -19.27
CA GLU A 108 4.26 -7.51 -19.46
C GLU A 108 3.17 -8.44 -18.92
N LEU A 109 3.51 -9.71 -18.71
CA LEU A 109 2.60 -10.73 -18.18
C LEU A 109 3.26 -11.49 -17.04
N PHE A 110 2.48 -11.93 -16.07
CA PHE A 110 2.97 -12.82 -15.00
C PHE A 110 3.16 -14.27 -15.47
N VAL A 111 2.48 -14.65 -16.53
CA VAL A 111 2.52 -16.01 -17.13
C VAL A 111 2.42 -15.91 -18.65
N GLY A 112 2.98 -16.89 -19.35
CA GLY A 112 2.94 -16.96 -20.82
C GLY A 112 4.19 -16.39 -21.49
N GLU A 113 4.13 -16.28 -22.81
CA GLU A 113 5.19 -15.67 -23.60
C GLU A 113 5.14 -14.14 -23.49
N HIS A 114 6.30 -13.53 -23.32
CA HIS A 114 6.41 -12.08 -23.14
C HIS A 114 6.82 -11.42 -24.46
N LEU A 115 6.01 -10.45 -24.90
CA LEU A 115 6.37 -9.58 -26.03
C LEU A 115 7.31 -8.46 -25.57
N SER A 116 7.23 -8.06 -24.31
CA SER A 116 8.08 -7.04 -23.72
C SER A 116 8.61 -7.45 -22.35
N LEU A 117 9.88 -7.16 -22.13
CA LEU A 117 10.61 -7.40 -20.88
C LEU A 117 10.93 -6.10 -20.13
N ASN A 118 10.22 -5.01 -20.42
CA ASN A 118 10.40 -3.72 -19.78
C ASN A 118 9.04 -3.08 -19.45
N HIS A 119 8.33 -3.68 -18.48
CA HIS A 119 7.02 -3.22 -18.05
C HIS A 119 7.08 -2.58 -16.66
N ALA A 120 7.63 -1.37 -16.61
CA ALA A 120 7.83 -0.60 -15.37
C ALA A 120 6.53 -0.34 -14.58
N MET A 121 5.34 -0.37 -15.24
CA MET A 121 4.06 -0.21 -14.55
C MET A 121 3.79 -1.30 -13.51
N PHE A 122 4.38 -2.48 -13.64
CA PHE A 122 4.30 -3.50 -12.60
C PHE A 122 5.21 -3.23 -11.40
N ALA A 123 6.08 -2.20 -11.45
CA ALA A 123 6.88 -1.76 -10.32
C ALA A 123 6.10 -0.89 -9.31
N SER A 124 4.81 -0.63 -9.51
CA SER A 124 3.97 0.18 -8.62
C SER A 124 3.92 -0.31 -7.17
N TYR A 125 4.21 -1.60 -6.92
CA TYR A 125 4.37 -2.14 -5.55
C TYR A 125 5.48 -1.44 -4.77
N GLN A 126 6.47 -0.82 -5.41
CA GLN A 126 7.53 -0.09 -4.73
C GLN A 126 6.98 1.09 -3.92
N GLN A 127 5.90 1.74 -4.37
CA GLN A 127 5.20 2.76 -3.58
C GLN A 127 4.76 2.22 -2.22
N TRP A 128 4.32 0.96 -2.15
CA TRP A 128 3.93 0.33 -0.90
C TRP A 128 5.10 0.10 0.05
N TYR A 129 6.32 -0.12 -0.45
CA TYR A 129 7.51 -0.19 0.43
C TYR A 129 7.72 1.11 1.19
N TYR A 130 7.50 2.27 0.54
CA TYR A 130 7.59 3.58 1.19
C TYR A 130 6.38 3.89 2.07
N GLN A 131 5.17 3.70 1.56
CA GLN A 131 3.95 4.10 2.24
C GLN A 131 3.43 3.06 3.23
N GLY A 132 3.59 1.78 2.93
CA GLY A 132 3.19 0.66 3.77
C GLY A 132 4.27 0.28 4.78
N LEU A 133 5.37 -0.36 4.35
CA LEU A 133 6.40 -0.88 5.25
C LEU A 133 7.17 0.22 5.98
N ALA A 134 7.62 1.27 5.29
CA ALA A 134 8.26 2.42 5.94
C ALA A 134 7.26 3.34 6.63
N GLY A 135 6.00 3.31 6.18
CA GLY A 135 4.93 4.17 6.70
C GLY A 135 5.09 5.64 6.39
N ILE A 136 5.91 6.02 5.40
CA ILE A 136 6.14 7.42 5.02
C ILE A 136 5.02 7.86 4.09
N LYS A 137 4.04 8.60 4.63
CA LYS A 137 2.87 9.10 3.90
C LYS A 137 2.87 10.61 3.87
N ILE A 138 2.68 11.21 2.71
CA ILE A 138 2.46 12.65 2.58
C ILE A 138 1.00 12.99 2.90
N THR A 139 0.75 14.15 3.48
CA THR A 139 -0.61 14.63 3.71
C THR A 139 -1.14 15.40 2.49
N ASP A 140 -2.47 15.56 2.40
CA ASP A 140 -3.10 16.32 1.31
C ASP A 140 -2.67 17.80 1.28
N GLN A 141 -2.13 18.32 2.36
CA GLN A 141 -1.65 19.69 2.50
C GLN A 141 -0.15 19.85 2.17
N ALA A 142 0.54 18.72 1.95
CA ALA A 142 1.99 18.73 1.76
C ALA A 142 2.40 19.32 0.42
N VAL A 143 3.47 20.11 0.45
CA VAL A 143 4.22 20.52 -0.74
C VAL A 143 5.53 19.70 -0.77
N GLY A 144 5.55 18.64 -1.55
CA GLY A 144 6.62 17.66 -1.49
C GLY A 144 6.55 16.85 -0.18
N PHE A 145 7.62 16.87 0.61
CA PHE A 145 7.72 16.11 1.87
C PHE A 145 7.81 17.02 3.11
N ASP A 146 7.18 18.20 3.06
CA ASP A 146 7.18 19.13 4.19
C ASP A 146 6.16 18.78 5.30
N HIS A 147 5.15 17.94 4.98
CA HIS A 147 4.14 17.42 5.91
C HIS A 147 3.98 15.92 5.74
N ILE A 148 4.42 15.13 6.71
CA ILE A 148 4.43 13.67 6.67
C ILE A 148 3.65 13.06 7.83
N VAL A 149 3.05 11.90 7.55
CA VAL A 149 2.55 11.00 8.59
C VAL A 149 3.37 9.71 8.53
N PHE A 150 4.00 9.34 9.64
CA PHE A 150 4.60 8.03 9.81
C PHE A 150 3.56 7.06 10.37
N ASN A 151 3.24 6.03 9.62
CA ASN A 151 2.27 4.98 9.99
C ASN A 151 2.64 3.67 9.31
N PRO A 152 3.70 2.98 9.76
CA PRO A 152 4.15 1.74 9.13
C PRO A 152 3.25 0.55 9.41
N TYR A 153 3.25 -0.37 8.45
CA TYR A 153 2.83 -1.74 8.63
C TYR A 153 4.05 -2.56 9.07
N PHE A 154 4.05 -3.00 10.33
CA PHE A 154 5.11 -3.88 10.83
C PHE A 154 4.77 -5.32 10.47
N SER A 155 5.44 -5.84 9.45
CA SER A 155 5.24 -7.19 8.94
C SER A 155 5.47 -8.26 10.03
N LYS A 156 4.74 -9.37 9.92
CA LYS A 156 5.03 -10.60 10.67
C LYS A 156 5.91 -11.60 9.87
N LYS A 157 6.17 -11.32 8.61
CA LYS A 157 6.91 -12.19 7.67
C LYS A 157 8.32 -11.70 7.38
N VAL A 158 8.56 -10.42 7.67
CA VAL A 158 9.86 -9.77 7.54
C VAL A 158 10.24 -9.22 8.90
N ASN A 159 11.45 -9.50 9.35
CA ASN A 159 11.91 -9.06 10.68
C ASN A 159 12.59 -7.69 10.65
N ASP A 160 13.14 -7.31 9.52
CA ASP A 160 13.90 -6.07 9.37
C ASP A 160 13.46 -5.33 8.12
N PHE A 161 13.34 -4.03 8.24
CA PHE A 161 13.07 -3.16 7.11
C PHE A 161 13.73 -1.80 7.32
N THR A 162 14.37 -1.30 6.28
CA THR A 162 14.97 0.04 6.27
C THR A 162 14.63 0.73 4.97
N CYS A 163 14.14 1.95 5.09
CA CYS A 163 13.87 2.83 3.97
C CYS A 163 14.54 4.18 4.18
N GLN A 164 15.23 4.65 3.15
CA GLN A 164 15.81 5.98 3.08
C GLN A 164 15.22 6.72 1.88
N LEU A 165 14.80 7.94 2.10
CA LEU A 165 14.19 8.80 1.10
C LEU A 165 14.90 10.16 1.09
N ASP A 166 15.56 10.47 0.01
CA ASP A 166 16.18 11.79 -0.18
C ASP A 166 15.13 12.79 -0.67
N THR A 167 14.97 13.87 0.06
CA THR A 167 14.02 14.94 -0.25
C THR A 167 14.73 16.29 -0.30
N LYS A 168 14.06 17.31 -0.84
CA LYS A 168 14.56 18.69 -0.82
C LYS A 168 14.73 19.23 0.61
N GLN A 169 13.99 18.68 1.58
CA GLN A 169 14.09 19.05 2.99
C GLN A 169 15.25 18.35 3.71
N GLY A 170 15.78 17.29 3.14
CA GLY A 170 16.83 16.43 3.66
C GLY A 170 16.43 14.96 3.61
N GLN A 171 17.28 14.08 4.10
CA GLN A 171 17.03 12.65 4.12
C GLN A 171 16.04 12.28 5.24
N ILE A 172 15.07 11.44 4.89
CA ILE A 172 14.11 10.82 5.81
C ILE A 172 14.43 9.34 5.86
N THR A 173 14.56 8.79 7.06
CA THR A 173 14.74 7.34 7.27
C THR A 173 13.64 6.80 8.16
N SER A 174 13.11 5.64 7.78
CA SER A 174 12.25 4.82 8.64
C SER A 174 12.77 3.40 8.61
N SER A 175 13.21 2.89 9.77
CA SER A 175 13.72 1.53 9.91
C SER A 175 13.11 0.87 11.14
N TRP A 176 12.79 -0.41 11.02
CA TRP A 176 12.28 -1.18 12.15
C TRP A 176 12.83 -2.60 12.17
N HIS A 177 12.96 -3.11 13.38
CA HIS A 177 13.34 -4.47 13.66
C HIS A 177 12.30 -5.12 14.58
N ARG A 178 11.80 -6.28 14.18
CA ARG A 178 10.86 -7.10 14.95
C ARG A 178 11.58 -8.31 15.55
N CYS A 179 11.42 -8.50 16.84
CA CYS A 179 11.84 -9.70 17.56
C CYS A 179 10.63 -10.24 18.35
N GLY A 180 9.96 -11.25 17.81
CA GLY A 180 8.70 -11.75 18.35
C GLY A 180 7.61 -10.67 18.39
N HIS A 181 7.14 -10.34 19.59
CA HIS A 181 6.15 -9.27 19.79
C HIS A 181 6.78 -7.89 19.95
N GLU A 182 8.08 -7.79 20.17
CA GLU A 182 8.76 -6.49 20.29
C GLU A 182 9.13 -5.92 18.94
N ILE A 183 8.93 -4.60 18.78
CA ILE A 183 9.31 -3.84 17.60
C ILE A 183 10.13 -2.64 18.06
N ASN A 184 11.34 -2.50 17.53
CA ASN A 184 12.14 -1.32 17.65
C ASN A 184 12.06 -0.53 16.36
N TRP A 185 11.47 0.65 16.41
CA TRP A 185 11.27 1.51 15.25
C TRP A 185 12.07 2.80 15.40
N GLU A 186 12.88 3.09 14.41
CA GLU A 186 13.74 4.27 14.36
C GLU A 186 13.38 5.15 13.18
N LEU A 187 13.25 6.44 13.44
CA LEU A 187 13.01 7.48 12.46
C LEU A 187 14.15 8.49 12.50
N VAL A 188 14.61 8.92 11.32
CA VAL A 188 15.43 10.11 11.16
C VAL A 188 14.67 11.11 10.30
N VAL A 189 14.41 12.30 10.84
CA VAL A 189 13.58 13.31 10.20
C VAL A 189 14.27 14.67 10.29
N PRO A 190 14.36 15.46 9.21
CA PRO A 190 14.87 16.83 9.27
C PRO A 190 13.86 17.76 9.96
N VAL A 191 13.74 17.65 11.29
CA VAL A 191 12.70 18.24 12.14
C VAL A 191 12.53 19.75 12.03
N LYS A 192 13.55 20.46 11.55
CA LYS A 192 13.48 21.92 11.30
C LYS A 192 12.79 22.29 9.99
N LYS A 193 12.58 21.32 9.09
CA LYS A 193 12.08 21.52 7.71
C LYS A 193 10.85 20.69 7.39
N VAL A 194 10.52 19.74 8.25
CA VAL A 194 9.44 18.77 8.02
C VAL A 194 8.52 18.76 9.23
N ASN A 195 7.24 19.03 9.00
CA ASN A 195 6.18 18.78 9.96
C ASN A 195 5.79 17.31 9.89
N TYR A 196 5.80 16.61 11.00
CA TYR A 196 5.46 15.20 10.99
C TYR A 196 4.52 14.80 12.12
N GLN A 197 3.74 13.76 11.88
CA GLN A 197 2.93 13.06 12.86
C GLN A 197 3.34 11.58 12.89
N ILE A 198 3.30 10.97 14.06
CA ILE A 198 3.50 9.54 14.25
C ILE A 198 2.17 8.93 14.64
N LYS A 199 1.66 8.03 13.81
CA LYS A 199 0.44 7.26 14.08
C LYS A 199 0.82 5.81 14.32
N ILE A 200 0.41 5.28 15.46
CA ILE A 200 0.61 3.89 15.84
C ILE A 200 -0.76 3.22 15.81
N ASN A 201 -0.87 2.11 15.08
CA ASN A 201 -2.10 1.34 15.03
C ASN A 201 -2.41 0.78 16.43
N ASN A 202 -3.69 0.74 16.82
CA ASN A 202 -4.18 0.27 18.13
C ASN A 202 -3.76 -1.17 18.47
N ARG A 203 -3.30 -1.92 17.48
CA ARG A 203 -2.69 -3.24 17.66
C ARG A 203 -1.37 -3.19 18.45
N TYR A 204 -0.66 -2.05 18.39
CA TYR A 204 0.66 -1.88 19.00
C TYR A 204 0.55 -0.98 20.22
N GLN A 205 1.18 -1.39 21.33
CA GLN A 205 1.35 -0.59 22.52
C GLN A 205 2.73 0.08 22.52
N GLU A 206 2.78 1.39 22.60
CA GLU A 206 4.03 2.13 22.78
C GLU A 206 4.55 1.95 24.21
N ILE A 207 5.76 1.39 24.34
CA ILE A 207 6.42 1.17 25.63
C ILE A 207 7.39 2.30 25.95
N LYS A 208 8.08 2.82 24.93
CA LYS A 208 9.09 3.84 25.10
C LYS A 208 9.26 4.66 23.84
N ARG A 209 9.46 5.97 24.03
CA ARG A 209 9.88 6.90 22.96
C ARG A 209 11.03 7.75 23.44
N ILE A 210 12.07 7.83 22.63
CA ILE A 210 13.23 8.71 22.84
C ILE A 210 13.34 9.59 21.60
N SER A 211 13.39 10.92 21.80
CA SER A 211 13.62 11.86 20.70
C SER A 211 14.85 12.69 21.03
N LYS A 212 15.82 12.69 20.14
CA LYS A 212 17.05 13.46 20.27
C LYS A 212 17.48 14.00 18.91
N ASN A 213 17.57 15.30 18.77
CA ASN A 213 17.86 15.96 17.50
C ASN A 213 16.86 15.54 16.41
N ASN A 214 17.37 14.96 15.32
CA ASN A 214 16.59 14.48 14.18
C ASN A 214 16.17 12.99 14.31
N GLN A 215 16.54 12.32 15.39
CA GLN A 215 16.33 10.89 15.60
C GLN A 215 15.22 10.63 16.61
N ILE A 216 14.33 9.70 16.30
CA ILE A 216 13.23 9.25 17.17
C ILE A 216 13.30 7.73 17.22
N ILE A 217 13.39 7.18 18.42
CA ILE A 217 13.39 5.73 18.67
C ILE A 217 12.13 5.38 19.43
N ILE A 218 11.37 4.43 18.92
CA ILE A 218 10.09 4.00 19.50
C ILE A 218 10.17 2.49 19.72
N LYS A 219 9.92 2.05 20.94
CA LYS A 219 9.76 0.64 21.28
C LYS A 219 8.26 0.34 21.41
N LEU A 220 7.79 -0.65 20.65
CA LEU A 220 6.40 -1.09 20.62
C LEU A 220 6.31 -2.57 21.03
N ILE A 221 5.13 -2.96 21.52
CA ILE A 221 4.72 -4.35 21.67
C ILE A 221 3.50 -4.61 20.81
N ASP A 222 3.54 -5.66 20.02
CA ASP A 222 2.40 -6.21 19.28
C ASP A 222 1.49 -6.94 20.28
N SER A 223 0.26 -6.48 20.44
CA SER A 223 -0.70 -6.99 21.44
C SER A 223 -1.50 -8.20 20.92
N VAL A 224 -1.21 -8.68 19.71
CA VAL A 224 -1.95 -9.79 19.06
C VAL A 224 -1.03 -10.93 18.64
#